data_daa7a882e282d8a91b0cb134aa69ba7d
#
_entry.id   daa7a882e282d8a91b0cb134aa69ba7d
#
_cell.length_a   1.000
_cell.length_b   1.000
_cell.length_c   1.000
_cell.angle_alpha   90.00
_cell.angle_beta   90.00
_cell.angle_gamma   90.00
#
_symmetry.space_group_name_H-M   'P 1'
#
loop_
_entity.id
_entity.type
_entity.pdbx_description
1 polymer ?
#
loop_
_entity_poly.entity_id
_entity_poly.type
_entity_poly.pdbx_seq_one_letter_code
_entity_poly.pdbx_strand_id
1 'polypeptide(L)'
;MRWLVTLIYVALLGTGLCACASQDGALSAIQRADLAPNSGFQPGAAGEAGRDAKAPSGFVAFCDRNPGECRLSRGQPDKIAFTPELWATLEKVNIAVNNAVRPLDDSEHYGITEFWTVPVDGEGDCEDYVLAKRKMLTLLGLAAPALRITVAFNKRTERHAVLTVVTDHGDYVLDNLQDQILPPDQVGYIWVERQDVASRTGWVALN
;
A
#
# COMPACT_ATOMS: atom_id res chain seq x y z
N MET A 1 -60.75 -14.40 55.85
CA MET A 1 -61.29 -15.51 55.02
C MET A 1 -60.23 -15.84 54.01
N ARG A 2 -59.67 -17.09 54.12
CA ARG A 2 -58.56 -17.68 53.36
C ARG A 2 -59.10 -18.16 52.03
N TRP A 3 -58.38 -17.93 50.91
CA TRP A 3 -58.38 -18.82 49.75
C TRP A 3 -56.94 -18.94 49.21
N LEU A 4 -56.44 -20.12 49.30
CA LEU A 4 -55.24 -20.64 48.68
C LEU A 4 -55.55 -20.91 47.20
N VAL A 5 -54.71 -20.43 46.30
CA VAL A 5 -54.69 -20.87 44.92
C VAL A 5 -53.33 -21.51 44.66
N THR A 6 -53.35 -22.81 44.44
CA THR A 6 -52.20 -23.65 44.11
C THR A 6 -51.82 -23.47 42.64
N LEU A 7 -50.62 -22.98 42.36
CA LEU A 7 -50.08 -22.91 41.00
C LEU A 7 -49.27 -24.18 40.74
N ILE A 8 -49.72 -24.93 39.74
CA ILE A 8 -49.07 -26.11 39.22
C ILE A 8 -47.93 -25.67 38.28
N TYR A 9 -46.70 -26.02 38.62
CA TYR A 9 -45.51 -25.89 37.75
C TYR A 9 -45.48 -27.05 36.77
N VAL A 10 -45.64 -26.76 35.48
CA VAL A 10 -45.35 -27.71 34.41
C VAL A 10 -43.92 -27.39 33.87
N ALA A 11 -42.97 -28.19 34.21
CA ALA A 11 -41.62 -28.11 33.67
C ALA A 11 -41.59 -28.78 32.29
N LEU A 12 -41.47 -27.96 31.23
CA LEU A 12 -41.17 -28.42 29.90
C LEU A 12 -39.61 -28.37 29.71
N LEU A 13 -39.00 -29.55 29.81
CA LEU A 13 -37.62 -29.76 29.42
C LEU A 13 -37.51 -29.74 27.87
N GLY A 14 -37.20 -28.58 27.31
CA GLY A 14 -36.84 -28.44 25.93
C GLY A 14 -35.31 -28.60 25.80
N THR A 15 -34.87 -29.77 25.36
CA THR A 15 -33.47 -30.00 24.94
C THR A 15 -33.24 -29.32 23.59
N GLY A 16 -32.86 -28.06 23.62
CA GLY A 16 -32.35 -27.34 22.45
C GLY A 16 -30.90 -27.76 22.23
N LEU A 17 -30.66 -28.66 21.28
CA LEU A 17 -29.33 -28.80 20.69
C LEU A 17 -28.96 -27.51 19.98
N CYS A 18 -28.08 -26.74 20.61
CA CYS A 18 -27.41 -25.63 19.96
C CYS A 18 -26.37 -26.20 18.99
N ALA A 19 -26.77 -26.42 17.74
CA ALA A 19 -25.82 -26.66 16.66
C ALA A 19 -25.00 -25.41 16.46
N CYS A 20 -23.77 -25.43 16.98
CA CYS A 20 -22.72 -24.49 16.53
C CYS A 20 -22.45 -24.78 15.05
N ALA A 21 -23.16 -24.08 14.17
CA ALA A 21 -22.71 -23.97 12.79
C ALA A 21 -21.43 -23.16 12.82
N SER A 22 -20.29 -23.85 12.64
CA SER A 22 -19.03 -23.24 12.26
C SER A 22 -19.29 -22.46 10.96
N GLN A 23 -19.37 -21.15 11.07
CA GLN A 23 -19.27 -20.26 9.91
C GLN A 23 -17.81 -20.28 9.48
N ASP A 24 -17.36 -21.37 8.87
CA ASP A 24 -16.26 -21.33 7.94
C ASP A 24 -16.75 -20.49 6.78
N GLY A 25 -16.50 -19.17 6.91
CA GLY A 25 -16.81 -18.19 5.90
C GLY A 25 -16.06 -18.59 4.63
N ALA A 26 -16.76 -19.25 3.74
CA ALA A 26 -16.29 -19.41 2.38
C ALA A 26 -16.06 -18.01 1.83
N LEU A 27 -14.78 -17.61 1.77
CA LEU A 27 -14.37 -16.45 0.99
C LEU A 27 -15.06 -16.59 -0.36
N SER A 28 -15.88 -15.61 -0.74
CA SER A 28 -16.67 -15.70 -1.95
C SER A 28 -15.76 -15.95 -3.14
N ALA A 29 -16.26 -16.62 -4.17
CA ALA A 29 -15.50 -16.88 -5.40
C ALA A 29 -14.94 -15.58 -6.03
N ILE A 30 -15.58 -14.45 -5.76
CA ILE A 30 -15.15 -13.11 -6.18
C ILE A 30 -13.80 -12.73 -5.53
N GLN A 31 -13.61 -12.97 -4.23
CA GLN A 31 -12.33 -12.66 -3.55
C GLN A 31 -11.17 -13.57 -4.00
N ARG A 32 -11.47 -14.75 -4.55
CA ARG A 32 -10.44 -15.65 -5.10
C ARG A 32 -10.04 -15.28 -6.54
N ALA A 33 -10.94 -14.66 -7.30
CA ALA A 33 -10.64 -14.21 -8.67
C ALA A 33 -9.71 -12.98 -8.66
N ASP A 34 -9.82 -12.12 -7.63
CA ASP A 34 -8.95 -10.94 -7.48
C ASP A 34 -7.52 -11.28 -7.00
N LEU A 35 -7.28 -12.52 -6.58
CA LEU A 35 -5.97 -13.03 -6.17
C LEU A 35 -5.21 -13.75 -7.31
N ALA A 36 -5.65 -13.60 -8.57
CA ALA A 36 -4.92 -14.15 -9.70
C ALA A 36 -3.52 -13.53 -9.81
N PRO A 37 -2.47 -14.32 -10.13
CA PRO A 37 -1.13 -13.80 -10.28
C PRO A 37 -1.12 -12.71 -11.34
N ASN A 38 -0.70 -11.53 -10.92
CA ASN A 38 -0.64 -10.34 -11.73
C ASN A 38 0.65 -10.31 -12.53
N SER A 39 0.61 -9.79 -13.74
CA SER A 39 1.77 -9.72 -14.64
C SER A 39 2.90 -8.82 -14.17
N GLY A 40 2.79 -8.24 -12.95
CA GLY A 40 3.85 -7.42 -12.36
C GLY A 40 4.31 -6.25 -13.24
N PHE A 41 5.06 -5.37 -12.66
CA PHE A 41 5.70 -4.28 -13.36
C PHE A 41 6.73 -4.85 -14.35
N GLN A 42 6.47 -4.77 -15.65
CA GLN A 42 7.45 -5.13 -16.69
C GLN A 42 8.33 -3.91 -16.98
N PRO A 43 9.64 -3.93 -16.69
CA PRO A 43 10.52 -2.89 -17.21
C PRO A 43 10.54 -3.02 -18.73
N GLY A 44 10.12 -1.95 -19.44
CA GLY A 44 10.14 -1.75 -20.89
C GLY A 44 9.95 -2.97 -21.79
N ALA A 45 9.10 -2.90 -22.78
CA ALA A 45 8.82 -3.98 -23.73
C ALA A 45 10.11 -4.48 -24.45
N ALA A 46 10.86 -5.37 -23.82
CA ALA A 46 11.93 -6.17 -24.47
C ALA A 46 12.84 -6.91 -23.49
N GLY A 47 12.43 -7.34 -22.29
CA GLY A 47 13.25 -8.28 -21.51
C GLY A 47 14.62 -7.75 -21.02
N GLU A 48 14.93 -6.49 -21.26
CA GLU A 48 16.12 -5.83 -20.71
C GLU A 48 15.80 -5.26 -19.35
N ALA A 49 16.68 -5.48 -18.36
CA ALA A 49 16.67 -4.74 -17.11
C ALA A 49 16.60 -3.24 -17.47
N GLY A 50 15.65 -2.53 -16.90
CA GLY A 50 15.44 -1.11 -17.19
C GLY A 50 16.76 -0.35 -17.09
N ARG A 51 17.00 0.58 -18.02
CA ARG A 51 18.21 1.40 -17.99
C ARG A 51 18.27 2.18 -16.67
N ASP A 52 19.50 2.29 -16.12
CA ASP A 52 19.71 3.14 -14.96
C ASP A 52 19.12 4.55 -15.21
N ALA A 53 18.30 5.01 -14.28
CA ALA A 53 17.71 6.34 -14.29
C ALA A 53 18.33 7.22 -13.20
N LYS A 54 18.15 8.52 -13.30
CA LYS A 54 18.50 9.45 -12.20
C LYS A 54 17.35 9.49 -11.22
N ALA A 55 17.69 9.46 -9.93
CA ALA A 55 16.70 9.72 -8.89
C ALA A 55 16.09 11.12 -9.06
N PRO A 56 14.80 11.33 -8.74
CA PRO A 56 14.21 12.66 -8.64
C PRO A 56 15.03 13.56 -7.71
N SER A 57 15.20 14.84 -8.08
CA SER A 57 16.03 15.77 -7.29
C SER A 57 15.50 15.98 -5.88
N GLY A 58 14.17 16.05 -5.71
CA GLY A 58 13.52 16.14 -4.41
C GLY A 58 13.83 14.93 -3.52
N PHE A 59 13.82 13.70 -4.10
CA PHE A 59 14.22 12.50 -3.38
C PHE A 59 15.69 12.53 -2.95
N VAL A 60 16.61 12.98 -3.82
CA VAL A 60 18.03 13.10 -3.45
C VAL A 60 18.18 14.08 -2.28
N ALA A 61 17.57 15.26 -2.35
CA ALA A 61 17.60 16.23 -1.28
C ALA A 61 16.94 15.73 0.02
N PHE A 62 15.88 14.91 -0.07
CA PHE A 62 15.29 14.22 1.07
C PHE A 62 16.28 13.27 1.74
N CYS A 63 16.98 12.46 0.92
CA CYS A 63 17.96 11.49 1.42
C CYS A 63 19.15 12.16 2.09
N ASP A 64 19.59 13.30 1.60
CA ASP A 64 20.67 14.09 2.22
C ASP A 64 20.26 14.59 3.62
N ARG A 65 19.01 14.96 3.79
CA ARG A 65 18.45 15.36 5.09
C ARG A 65 18.10 14.17 5.99
N ASN A 66 17.73 13.01 5.40
CA ASN A 66 17.21 11.84 6.10
C ASN A 66 17.91 10.54 5.66
N PRO A 67 19.24 10.39 5.84
CA PRO A 67 19.99 9.28 5.29
C PRO A 67 19.53 7.90 5.81
N GLY A 68 18.91 7.84 6.97
CA GLY A 68 18.32 6.62 7.54
C GLY A 68 17.11 6.10 6.77
N GLU A 69 16.31 6.98 6.20
CA GLU A 69 15.08 6.64 5.46
C GLU A 69 15.38 6.11 4.04
N CYS A 70 16.56 6.39 3.49
CA CYS A 70 16.93 6.04 2.13
C CYS A 70 17.83 4.80 2.03
N ARG A 71 18.31 4.29 3.15
CA ARG A 71 19.16 3.10 3.15
C ARG A 71 18.31 1.87 2.86
N LEU A 72 18.49 1.31 1.67
CA LEU A 72 17.99 -0.02 1.36
C LEU A 72 18.92 -1.02 2.07
N SER A 73 18.41 -1.66 3.11
CA SER A 73 19.17 -2.63 3.89
C SER A 73 19.56 -3.83 3.02
N ARG A 74 20.85 -3.99 2.76
CA ARG A 74 21.37 -5.16 2.04
C ARG A 74 21.00 -6.43 2.82
N GLY A 75 20.49 -7.45 2.12
CA GLY A 75 20.07 -8.71 2.73
C GLY A 75 18.61 -8.78 3.16
N GLN A 76 17.84 -7.71 3.06
CA GLN A 76 16.38 -7.80 3.12
C GLN A 76 15.80 -8.27 1.78
N PRO A 77 14.66 -8.99 1.79
CA PRO A 77 13.99 -9.41 0.56
C PRO A 77 13.51 -8.20 -0.24
N ASP A 78 13.65 -8.26 -1.55
CA ASP A 78 13.17 -7.26 -2.51
C ASP A 78 11.74 -7.54 -2.99
N LYS A 79 11.15 -8.63 -2.51
CA LYS A 79 9.74 -9.05 -2.68
C LYS A 79 9.19 -9.54 -1.36
N ILE A 80 7.88 -9.35 -1.16
CA ILE A 80 7.14 -9.80 0.02
C ILE A 80 6.19 -10.91 -0.40
N ALA A 81 6.05 -11.97 0.42
CA ALA A 81 5.05 -12.99 0.20
C ALA A 81 3.65 -12.38 0.26
N PHE A 82 2.84 -12.63 -0.77
CA PHE A 82 1.47 -12.13 -0.82
C PHE A 82 0.58 -13.01 0.07
N THR A 83 -0.05 -12.41 1.07
CA THR A 83 -1.00 -13.07 1.97
C THR A 83 -2.22 -12.18 2.21
N PRO A 84 -3.35 -12.74 2.67
CA PRO A 84 -4.51 -11.94 3.07
C PRO A 84 -4.18 -10.90 4.15
N GLU A 85 -3.28 -11.21 5.08
CA GLU A 85 -2.84 -10.32 6.15
C GLU A 85 -1.99 -9.16 5.61
N LEU A 86 -1.12 -9.44 4.63
CA LEU A 86 -0.40 -8.40 3.92
C LEU A 86 -1.40 -7.46 3.23
N TRP A 87 -2.34 -8.01 2.47
CA TRP A 87 -3.34 -7.23 1.76
C TRP A 87 -4.11 -6.30 2.70
N ALA A 88 -4.67 -6.84 3.78
CA ALA A 88 -5.38 -6.05 4.78
C ALA A 88 -4.50 -4.95 5.42
N THR A 89 -3.20 -5.21 5.58
CA THR A 89 -2.22 -4.23 6.09
C THR A 89 -2.02 -3.10 5.07
N LEU A 90 -1.85 -3.43 3.79
CA LEU A 90 -1.67 -2.45 2.73
C LEU A 90 -2.90 -1.55 2.59
N GLU A 91 -4.12 -2.13 2.55
CA GLU A 91 -5.38 -1.38 2.50
C GLU A 91 -5.51 -0.43 3.68
N LYS A 92 -5.28 -0.94 4.90
CA LYS A 92 -5.36 -0.13 6.12
C LYS A 92 -4.39 1.04 6.10
N VAL A 93 -3.15 0.83 5.67
CA VAL A 93 -2.13 1.89 5.61
C VAL A 93 -2.47 2.89 4.52
N ASN A 94 -2.89 2.42 3.32
CA ASN A 94 -3.26 3.31 2.23
C ASN A 94 -4.38 4.27 2.65
N ILE A 95 -5.48 3.74 3.15
CA ILE A 95 -6.64 4.50 3.61
C ILE A 95 -6.26 5.42 4.80
N ALA A 96 -5.50 4.92 5.76
CA ALA A 96 -5.12 5.70 6.94
C ALA A 96 -4.30 6.94 6.56
N VAL A 97 -3.31 6.79 5.68
CA VAL A 97 -2.47 7.91 5.22
C VAL A 97 -3.28 8.86 4.33
N ASN A 98 -4.09 8.33 3.41
CA ASN A 98 -4.94 9.16 2.54
C ASN A 98 -5.90 10.06 3.35
N ASN A 99 -6.40 9.56 4.48
CA ASN A 99 -7.29 10.32 5.36
C ASN A 99 -6.56 11.25 6.33
N ALA A 100 -5.30 10.95 6.68
CA ALA A 100 -4.55 11.71 7.67
C ALA A 100 -3.81 12.91 7.09
N VAL A 101 -3.45 12.87 5.81
CA VAL A 101 -2.72 13.95 5.14
C VAL A 101 -3.69 14.76 4.30
N ARG A 102 -3.65 16.08 4.43
CA ARG A 102 -4.40 17.03 3.61
C ARG A 102 -3.55 17.42 2.39
N PRO A 103 -4.10 17.35 1.16
CA PRO A 103 -3.36 17.74 -0.03
C PRO A 103 -2.96 19.24 0.03
N LEU A 104 -1.68 19.49 -0.12
CA LEU A 104 -1.11 20.84 -0.21
C LEU A 104 0.17 20.77 -1.02
N ASP A 105 0.22 21.52 -2.12
CA ASP A 105 1.41 21.57 -2.99
C ASP A 105 2.59 22.20 -2.27
N ASP A 106 3.81 21.72 -2.52
CA ASP A 106 5.06 22.22 -1.94
C ASP A 106 5.26 23.72 -2.13
N SER A 107 4.85 24.24 -3.29
CA SER A 107 4.96 25.67 -3.58
C SER A 107 4.07 26.54 -2.67
N GLU A 108 2.93 26.03 -2.24
CA GLU A 108 2.04 26.70 -1.28
C GLU A 108 2.49 26.47 0.15
N HIS A 109 2.99 25.28 0.46
CA HIS A 109 3.39 24.86 1.80
C HIS A 109 4.76 25.43 2.20
N TYR A 110 5.77 25.26 1.34
CA TYR A 110 7.17 25.57 1.64
C TYR A 110 7.76 26.71 0.78
N GLY A 111 7.02 27.19 -0.23
CA GLY A 111 7.51 28.22 -1.16
C GLY A 111 8.54 27.72 -2.17
N ILE A 112 8.69 26.40 -2.33
CA ILE A 112 9.55 25.73 -3.31
C ILE A 112 8.78 24.61 -3.99
N THR A 113 9.20 24.18 -5.18
CA THR A 113 8.39 23.29 -6.03
C THR A 113 8.60 21.80 -5.80
N GLU A 114 9.59 21.40 -5.03
CA GLU A 114 9.94 19.98 -4.79
C GLU A 114 10.59 19.85 -3.40
N PHE A 115 9.81 19.56 -2.36
CA PHE A 115 10.31 19.41 -1.00
C PHE A 115 9.82 18.12 -0.36
N TRP A 116 10.31 17.02 -0.84
CA TRP A 116 9.98 15.69 -0.32
C TRP A 116 10.21 15.58 1.19
N THR A 117 9.18 15.29 1.95
CA THR A 117 9.26 15.14 3.41
C THR A 117 8.25 14.10 3.91
N VAL A 118 8.41 13.63 5.15
CA VAL A 118 7.31 12.89 5.80
C VAL A 118 6.39 13.94 6.41
N PRO A 119 5.09 13.98 6.05
CA PRO A 119 4.16 15.05 6.41
C PRO A 119 3.75 14.96 7.88
N VAL A 120 4.63 15.44 8.79
CA VAL A 120 4.42 15.37 10.25
C VAL A 120 3.37 16.36 10.76
N ASP A 121 3.08 17.39 9.98
CA ASP A 121 2.04 18.40 10.23
C ASP A 121 0.68 18.02 9.62
N GLY A 122 0.63 16.92 8.87
CA GLY A 122 -0.59 16.41 8.25
C GLY A 122 -0.93 17.08 6.91
N GLU A 123 0.02 17.75 6.25
CA GLU A 123 -0.13 18.38 4.95
C GLU A 123 1.01 17.99 4.01
N GLY A 124 0.71 17.80 2.73
CA GLY A 124 1.72 17.44 1.74
C GLY A 124 1.14 17.04 0.39
N ASP A 125 2.01 16.82 -0.58
CA ASP A 125 1.62 16.38 -1.91
C ASP A 125 1.98 14.90 -2.18
N CYS A 126 1.97 14.46 -3.45
CA CYS A 126 1.99 13.03 -3.78
C CYS A 126 3.19 12.26 -3.20
N GLU A 127 4.39 12.84 -3.22
CA GLU A 127 5.59 12.21 -2.70
C GLU A 127 5.61 12.09 -1.17
N ASP A 128 5.00 13.03 -0.48
CA ASP A 128 4.90 13.03 0.98
C ASP A 128 3.99 11.90 1.47
N TYR A 129 2.87 11.67 0.76
CA TYR A 129 2.03 10.48 0.99
C TYR A 129 2.80 9.18 0.77
N VAL A 130 3.62 9.12 -0.28
CA VAL A 130 4.45 7.94 -0.56
C VAL A 130 5.44 7.69 0.57
N LEU A 131 6.14 8.72 1.04
CA LEU A 131 7.09 8.63 2.14
C LEU A 131 6.41 8.22 3.45
N ALA A 132 5.22 8.76 3.74
CA ALA A 132 4.42 8.41 4.92
C ALA A 132 3.99 6.93 4.88
N LYS A 133 3.43 6.46 3.77
CA LYS A 133 3.03 5.06 3.59
C LYS A 133 4.21 4.11 3.72
N ARG A 134 5.32 4.42 3.04
CA ARG A 134 6.55 3.63 3.09
C ARG A 134 7.10 3.54 4.51
N LYS A 135 7.17 4.67 5.22
CA LYS A 135 7.62 4.70 6.62
C LYS A 135 6.72 3.85 7.51
N MET A 136 5.40 4.00 7.41
CA MET A 136 4.45 3.23 8.21
C MET A 136 4.58 1.71 7.94
N LEU A 137 4.65 1.29 6.68
CA LEU A 137 4.82 -0.12 6.32
C LEU A 137 6.16 -0.69 6.81
N THR A 138 7.24 0.10 6.73
CA THR A 138 8.55 -0.30 7.26
C THR A 138 8.52 -0.46 8.78
N LEU A 139 7.84 0.42 9.51
CA LEU A 139 7.64 0.30 10.96
C LEU A 139 6.79 -0.92 11.34
N LEU A 140 5.89 -1.35 10.46
CA LEU A 140 5.14 -2.60 10.59
C LEU A 140 5.95 -3.85 10.21
N GLY A 141 7.23 -3.69 9.87
CA GLY A 141 8.16 -4.78 9.61
C GLY A 141 8.28 -5.22 8.14
N LEU A 142 7.65 -4.51 7.20
CA LEU A 142 7.80 -4.83 5.79
C LEU A 142 9.20 -4.44 5.29
N ALA A 143 9.76 -5.26 4.40
CA ALA A 143 11.10 -5.06 3.85
C ALA A 143 11.14 -3.80 2.96
N ALA A 144 11.92 -2.80 3.34
CA ALA A 144 12.04 -1.54 2.60
C ALA A 144 12.42 -1.71 1.12
N PRO A 145 13.25 -2.71 0.70
CA PRO A 145 13.54 -2.96 -0.72
C PRO A 145 12.33 -3.37 -1.56
N ALA A 146 11.28 -3.91 -0.96
CA ALA A 146 10.03 -4.26 -1.63
C ALA A 146 9.04 -3.08 -1.71
N LEU A 147 9.31 -1.98 -1.03
CA LEU A 147 8.49 -0.77 -0.97
C LEU A 147 9.13 0.31 -1.85
N ARG A 148 8.78 0.32 -3.15
CA ARG A 148 9.49 1.12 -4.17
C ARG A 148 8.71 2.38 -4.51
N ILE A 149 9.37 3.52 -4.44
CA ILE A 149 8.83 4.78 -4.95
C ILE A 149 8.83 4.70 -6.48
N THR A 150 7.70 5.04 -7.08
CA THR A 150 7.50 5.00 -8.54
C THR A 150 6.96 6.34 -9.01
N VAL A 151 7.54 6.88 -10.06
CA VAL A 151 7.12 8.14 -10.70
C VAL A 151 6.41 7.82 -12.00
N ALA A 152 5.31 8.52 -12.24
CA ALA A 152 4.46 8.36 -13.41
C ALA A 152 3.90 9.71 -13.88
N PHE A 153 3.25 9.72 -15.03
CA PHE A 153 2.24 10.73 -15.35
C PHE A 153 0.85 10.15 -15.08
N ASN A 154 0.06 10.84 -14.29
CA ASN A 154 -1.31 10.45 -13.97
C ASN A 154 -2.27 10.64 -15.16
N LYS A 155 -3.56 10.32 -14.97
CA LYS A 155 -4.58 10.46 -16.02
C LYS A 155 -4.80 11.90 -16.51
N ARG A 156 -4.31 12.91 -15.75
CA ARG A 156 -4.31 14.32 -16.13
C ARG A 156 -2.99 14.78 -16.74
N THR A 157 -2.07 13.85 -17.00
CA THR A 157 -0.71 14.12 -17.50
C THR A 157 0.15 14.96 -16.54
N GLU A 158 -0.20 14.97 -15.26
CA GLU A 158 0.59 15.60 -14.21
C GLU A 158 1.63 14.60 -13.69
N ARG A 159 2.81 15.09 -13.33
CA ARG A 159 3.83 14.26 -12.68
C ARG A 159 3.31 13.82 -11.32
N HIS A 160 3.49 12.55 -11.00
CA HIS A 160 2.87 11.93 -9.84
C HIS A 160 3.75 10.82 -9.26
N ALA A 161 3.80 10.75 -7.95
CA ALA A 161 4.50 9.69 -7.22
C ALA A 161 3.52 8.74 -6.56
N VAL A 162 3.83 7.46 -6.59
CA VAL A 162 3.08 6.39 -5.89
C VAL A 162 4.02 5.42 -5.20
N LEU A 163 3.51 4.70 -4.20
CA LEU A 163 4.23 3.59 -3.60
C LEU A 163 3.87 2.28 -4.31
N THR A 164 4.86 1.61 -4.89
CA THR A 164 4.70 0.26 -5.44
C THR A 164 5.21 -0.76 -4.43
N VAL A 165 4.35 -1.72 -4.08
CA VAL A 165 4.71 -2.87 -3.23
C VAL A 165 4.97 -4.07 -4.12
N VAL A 166 6.19 -4.60 -4.07
CA VAL A 166 6.61 -5.75 -4.87
C VAL A 166 6.35 -7.03 -4.11
N THR A 167 5.54 -7.92 -4.69
CA THR A 167 5.21 -9.22 -4.08
C THR A 167 5.56 -10.39 -5.00
N ASP A 168 5.50 -11.60 -4.48
CA ASP A 168 5.66 -12.83 -5.25
C ASP A 168 4.46 -13.12 -6.19
N HIS A 169 3.35 -12.38 -6.05
CA HIS A 169 2.16 -12.45 -6.91
C HIS A 169 2.01 -11.23 -7.84
N GLY A 170 3.03 -10.40 -7.96
CA GLY A 170 3.04 -9.17 -8.76
C GLY A 170 3.14 -7.90 -7.90
N ASP A 171 3.10 -6.77 -8.57
CA ASP A 171 3.25 -5.47 -7.96
C ASP A 171 1.89 -4.82 -7.71
N TYR A 172 1.78 -4.05 -6.63
CA TYR A 172 0.56 -3.34 -6.26
C TYR A 172 0.86 -1.88 -5.95
N VAL A 173 -0.03 -0.99 -6.38
CA VAL A 173 0.13 0.46 -6.26
C VAL A 173 -0.75 1.01 -5.14
N LEU A 174 -0.13 1.72 -4.19
CA LEU A 174 -0.77 2.51 -3.16
C LEU A 174 -0.67 3.98 -3.58
N ASP A 175 -1.83 4.62 -3.77
CA ASP A 175 -1.96 5.95 -4.36
C ASP A 175 -2.74 6.88 -3.41
N ASN A 176 -2.42 8.18 -3.39
CA ASN A 176 -3.18 9.17 -2.63
C ASN A 176 -4.42 9.68 -3.39
N LEU A 177 -4.50 9.45 -4.69
CA LEU A 177 -5.66 9.83 -5.52
C LEU A 177 -6.80 8.81 -5.46
N GLN A 178 -6.58 7.62 -4.88
CA GLN A 178 -7.59 6.58 -4.72
C GLN A 178 -7.25 5.64 -3.57
N ASP A 179 -8.28 5.18 -2.87
CA ASP A 179 -8.10 4.22 -1.77
C ASP A 179 -7.91 2.78 -2.26
N GLN A 180 -8.41 2.48 -3.46
CA GLN A 180 -8.30 1.15 -4.04
C GLN A 180 -6.86 0.86 -4.45
N ILE A 181 -6.32 -0.25 -3.95
CA ILE A 181 -5.02 -0.76 -4.36
C ILE A 181 -5.19 -1.55 -5.67
N LEU A 182 -4.43 -1.18 -6.67
CA LEU A 182 -4.52 -1.77 -8.01
C LEU A 182 -3.15 -2.27 -8.48
N PRO A 183 -3.13 -3.28 -9.35
CA PRO A 183 -1.94 -3.61 -10.11
C PRO A 183 -1.57 -2.48 -11.10
N PRO A 184 -0.28 -2.31 -11.44
CA PRO A 184 0.19 -1.20 -12.28
C PRO A 184 -0.52 -1.07 -13.64
N ASP A 185 -0.89 -2.17 -14.26
CA ASP A 185 -1.58 -2.23 -15.56
C ASP A 185 -3.05 -1.77 -15.49
N GLN A 186 -3.63 -1.72 -14.29
CA GLN A 186 -5.01 -1.27 -14.06
C GLN A 186 -5.11 0.19 -13.57
N VAL A 187 -3.99 0.80 -13.18
CA VAL A 187 -3.98 2.20 -12.70
C VAL A 187 -4.21 3.19 -13.86
N GLY A 188 -3.71 2.87 -15.05
CA GLY A 188 -3.86 3.70 -16.25
C GLY A 188 -2.95 4.93 -16.26
N TYR A 189 -1.76 4.82 -15.68
CA TYR A 189 -0.71 5.83 -15.68
C TYR A 189 0.35 5.52 -16.73
N ILE A 190 1.13 6.54 -17.11
CA ILE A 190 2.34 6.39 -17.92
C ILE A 190 3.53 6.34 -16.97
N TRP A 191 4.11 5.17 -16.82
CA TRP A 191 5.22 4.93 -15.89
C TRP A 191 6.51 5.54 -16.42
N VAL A 192 7.29 6.21 -15.57
CA VAL A 192 8.52 6.92 -15.96
C VAL A 192 9.75 6.25 -15.39
N GLU A 193 9.81 6.15 -14.08
CA GLU A 193 10.96 5.63 -13.35
C GLU A 193 10.55 5.05 -11.99
N ARG A 194 11.36 4.13 -11.48
CA ARG A 194 11.10 3.46 -10.20
C ARG A 194 12.40 3.18 -9.46
N GLN A 195 12.33 3.16 -8.14
CA GLN A 195 13.41 2.62 -7.32
C GLN A 195 13.66 1.15 -7.66
N ASP A 196 14.94 0.79 -7.80
CA ASP A 196 15.36 -0.59 -8.03
C ASP A 196 16.66 -0.90 -7.29
N VAL A 197 16.62 -1.95 -6.47
CA VAL A 197 17.77 -2.36 -5.64
C VAL A 197 18.93 -2.94 -6.44
N ALA A 198 18.68 -3.42 -7.65
CA ALA A 198 19.70 -3.96 -8.55
C ALA A 198 20.39 -2.87 -9.39
N SER A 199 19.76 -1.69 -9.54
CA SER A 199 20.35 -0.57 -10.27
C SER A 199 21.53 0.05 -9.51
N ARG A 200 22.56 0.48 -10.24
CA ARG A 200 23.71 1.18 -9.66
C ARG A 200 23.34 2.56 -9.11
N THR A 201 22.36 3.19 -9.69
CA THR A 201 21.83 4.49 -9.27
C THR A 201 20.70 4.37 -8.26
N GLY A 202 20.21 3.13 -8.01
CA GLY A 202 19.02 2.87 -7.20
C GLY A 202 17.70 3.17 -7.89
N TRP A 203 17.73 3.52 -9.20
CA TRP A 203 16.57 3.86 -10.02
C TRP A 203 16.69 3.31 -11.44
N VAL A 204 15.56 2.92 -12.02
CA VAL A 204 15.46 2.43 -13.41
C VAL A 204 14.33 3.13 -14.15
N ALA A 205 14.53 3.35 -15.45
CA ALA A 205 13.46 3.80 -16.33
C ALA A 205 12.47 2.67 -16.61
N LEU A 206 11.19 3.01 -16.79
CA LEU A 206 10.09 2.07 -17.02
C LEU A 206 9.46 2.19 -18.44
N ASN A 207 10.06 2.97 -19.32
CA ASN A 207 9.59 3.21 -20.70
C ASN A 207 10.73 3.09 -21.71
#